data_fe44259a9ac3bfd7ad9e19d171d6b29b
#
_entry.id   fe44259a9ac3bfd7ad9e19d171d6b29b
#
_cell.length_a   1.000
_cell.length_b   1.000
_cell.length_c   1.000
_cell.angle_alpha   90.00
_cell.angle_beta   90.00
_cell.angle_gamma   90.00
#
_symmetry.space_group_name_H-M   'P 1'
#
loop_
_entity.id
_entity.type
_entity.pdbx_description
1 polymer ?
#
loop_
_entity_poly.entity_id
_entity_poly.type
_entity_poly.pdbx_seq_one_letter_code
_entity_poly.pdbx_strand_id
1 'polypeptide(L)'
;IDYPIYMIAAALGFAALENTLFLIHPLSVNDTTVGLLTGNLRFLGATLLHAVASAMVGISMGLAFYGTWFQKKFYLFGGILTAIALHALFNFFIMKNDGQNFFSVFGFLWIVTIICILLFEKLRRMSEALTHVNVEPIEPLPN
;
A
#
# COMPACT_ATOMS: atom_id res chain seq x y z
N ILE A 1 7.94 11.72 -4.15
CA ILE A 1 7.67 10.84 -2.99
C ILE A 1 6.28 11.07 -2.37
N ASP A 2 5.59 12.14 -2.64
CA ASP A 2 4.34 12.51 -1.98
C ASP A 2 3.17 11.56 -2.29
N TYR A 3 3.10 11.04 -3.53
CA TYR A 3 2.02 10.14 -3.94
C TYR A 3 1.86 8.90 -3.05
N PRO A 4 2.91 8.10 -2.77
CA PRO A 4 2.77 6.96 -1.86
C PRO A 4 2.33 7.37 -0.46
N ILE A 5 2.83 8.49 0.07
CA ILE A 5 2.50 8.98 1.42
C ILE A 5 1.01 9.32 1.50
N TYR A 6 0.48 10.09 0.55
CA TYR A 6 -0.93 10.45 0.53
C TYR A 6 -1.84 9.24 0.33
N MET A 7 -1.44 8.31 -0.55
CA MET A 7 -2.21 7.10 -0.80
C MET A 7 -2.26 6.20 0.44
N ILE A 8 -1.15 6.04 1.16
CA ILE A 8 -1.11 5.30 2.42
C ILE A 8 -1.96 5.99 3.50
N ALA A 9 -1.85 7.30 3.65
CA ALA A 9 -2.64 8.05 4.63
C ALA A 9 -4.14 7.91 4.40
N ALA A 10 -4.59 8.04 3.14
CA ALA A 10 -5.99 7.82 2.76
C ALA A 10 -6.44 6.37 3.04
N ALA A 11 -5.60 5.39 2.72
CA ALA A 11 -5.88 3.98 2.94
C ALA A 11 -6.00 3.63 4.43
N LEU A 12 -5.16 4.21 5.29
CA LEU A 12 -5.25 4.02 6.74
C LEU A 12 -6.55 4.60 7.31
N GLY A 13 -6.99 5.76 6.82
CA GLY A 13 -8.29 6.34 7.17
C GLY A 13 -9.46 5.43 6.76
N PHE A 14 -9.41 4.88 5.55
CA PHE A 14 -10.41 3.91 5.08
C PHE A 14 -10.39 2.62 5.91
N ALA A 15 -9.21 2.06 6.17
CA ALA A 15 -9.06 0.86 7.00
C ALA A 15 -9.60 1.06 8.42
N ALA A 16 -9.39 2.23 9.01
CA ALA A 16 -9.94 2.56 10.32
C ALA A 16 -11.47 2.54 10.31
N LEU A 17 -12.09 3.13 9.28
CA LEU A 17 -13.55 3.11 9.11
C LEU A 17 -14.09 1.69 8.90
N GLU A 18 -13.48 0.93 7.97
CA GLU A 18 -13.89 -0.45 7.69
C GLU A 18 -13.79 -1.34 8.92
N ASN A 19 -12.69 -1.25 9.66
CA ASN A 19 -12.49 -2.01 10.90
C ASN A 19 -13.50 -1.62 11.98
N THR A 20 -13.86 -0.35 12.10
CA THR A 20 -14.89 0.12 13.02
C THR A 20 -16.25 -0.47 12.67
N LEU A 21 -16.64 -0.41 11.40
CA LEU A 21 -17.90 -0.98 10.92
C LEU A 21 -17.96 -2.50 11.15
N PHE A 22 -16.82 -3.19 10.96
CA PHE A 22 -16.74 -4.62 11.18
C PHE A 22 -16.92 -5.03 12.65
N LEU A 23 -16.49 -4.17 13.60
CA LEU A 23 -16.63 -4.42 15.04
C LEU A 23 -18.06 -4.20 15.55
N ILE A 24 -18.89 -3.44 14.87
CA ILE A 24 -20.26 -3.14 15.31
C ILE A 24 -21.11 -4.41 15.45
N HIS A 25 -21.01 -5.34 14.50
CA HIS A 25 -21.82 -6.55 14.50
C HIS A 25 -21.50 -7.50 15.66
N PRO A 26 -20.24 -7.91 15.94
CA PRO A 26 -19.90 -8.75 17.09
C PRO A 26 -20.25 -8.11 18.44
N LEU A 27 -20.10 -6.79 18.55
CA LEU A 27 -20.46 -6.07 19.78
C LEU A 27 -21.96 -6.08 20.03
N SER A 28 -22.79 -6.10 18.98
CA SER A 28 -24.26 -6.12 19.10
C SER A 28 -24.83 -7.47 19.54
N VAL A 29 -24.10 -8.59 19.31
CA VAL A 29 -24.54 -9.96 19.64
C VAL A 29 -23.90 -10.53 20.91
N ASN A 30 -23.18 -9.73 21.70
CA ASN A 30 -22.48 -10.13 22.95
C ASN A 30 -21.46 -11.30 22.78
N ASP A 31 -20.99 -11.56 21.58
CA ASP A 31 -19.97 -12.60 21.32
C ASP A 31 -18.57 -11.97 21.30
N THR A 32 -18.16 -11.48 22.48
CA THR A 32 -16.97 -10.66 22.62
C THR A 32 -15.66 -11.43 22.49
N THR A 33 -15.63 -12.73 22.83
CA THR A 33 -14.36 -13.48 22.90
C THR A 33 -13.87 -13.95 21.54
N VAL A 34 -14.73 -14.50 20.69
CA VAL A 34 -14.37 -14.93 19.33
C VAL A 34 -14.20 -13.71 18.42
N GLY A 35 -15.04 -12.70 18.61
CA GLY A 35 -14.95 -11.43 17.85
C GLY A 35 -13.65 -10.68 18.09
N LEU A 36 -13.09 -10.68 19.31
CA LEU A 36 -11.83 -9.99 19.64
C LEU A 36 -10.61 -10.71 19.06
N LEU A 37 -10.52 -12.03 19.11
CA LEU A 37 -9.37 -12.77 18.59
C LEU A 37 -9.33 -12.75 17.06
N THR A 38 -10.43 -13.09 16.40
CA THR A 38 -10.55 -13.09 14.95
C THR A 38 -10.48 -11.65 14.40
N GLY A 39 -11.06 -10.70 15.12
CA GLY A 39 -11.06 -9.27 14.78
C GLY A 39 -9.65 -8.67 14.82
N ASN A 40 -8.83 -8.97 15.82
CA ASN A 40 -7.47 -8.42 15.93
C ASN A 40 -6.56 -8.87 14.79
N LEU A 41 -6.60 -10.16 14.43
CA LEU A 41 -5.78 -10.68 13.34
C LEU A 41 -6.21 -10.14 11.96
N ARG A 42 -7.53 -10.08 11.74
CA ARG A 42 -8.10 -9.44 10.54
C ARG A 42 -7.79 -7.95 10.51
N PHE A 43 -7.92 -7.26 11.63
CA PHE A 43 -7.61 -5.84 11.76
C PHE A 43 -6.17 -5.53 11.29
N LEU A 44 -5.18 -6.26 11.82
CA LEU A 44 -3.78 -6.08 11.43
C LEU A 44 -3.56 -6.42 9.95
N GLY A 45 -4.10 -7.53 9.48
CA GLY A 45 -3.93 -7.98 8.10
C GLY A 45 -4.61 -7.05 7.10
N ALA A 46 -5.85 -6.65 7.35
CA ALA A 46 -6.58 -5.73 6.46
C ALA A 46 -5.93 -4.35 6.44
N THR A 47 -5.53 -3.81 7.60
CA THR A 47 -4.86 -2.51 7.66
C THR A 47 -3.55 -2.52 6.89
N LEU A 48 -2.72 -3.56 7.06
CA LEU A 48 -1.47 -3.72 6.32
C LEU A 48 -1.72 -3.87 4.82
N LEU A 49 -2.73 -4.66 4.43
CA LEU A 49 -3.12 -4.82 3.03
C LEU A 49 -3.52 -3.49 2.39
N HIS A 50 -4.38 -2.71 3.04
CA HIS A 50 -4.80 -1.40 2.53
C HIS A 50 -3.62 -0.46 2.36
N ALA A 51 -2.71 -0.40 3.36
CA ALA A 51 -1.51 0.41 3.28
C ALA A 51 -0.61 0.01 2.10
N VAL A 52 -0.32 -1.30 1.96
CA VAL A 52 0.58 -1.82 0.93
C VAL A 52 -0.04 -1.71 -0.48
N ALA A 53 -1.31 -2.07 -0.65
CA ALA A 53 -2.01 -1.95 -1.93
C ALA A 53 -2.05 -0.50 -2.41
N SER A 54 -2.35 0.44 -1.52
CA SER A 54 -2.37 1.87 -1.85
C SER A 54 -0.97 2.43 -2.07
N ALA A 55 0.03 1.97 -1.32
CA ALA A 55 1.42 2.32 -1.57
C ALA A 55 1.88 1.90 -2.98
N MET A 56 1.49 0.72 -3.45
CA MET A 56 1.81 0.24 -4.80
C MET A 56 1.23 1.17 -5.89
N VAL A 57 0.00 1.65 -5.71
CA VAL A 57 -0.58 2.66 -6.62
C VAL A 57 0.23 3.95 -6.58
N GLY A 58 0.52 4.46 -5.38
CA GLY A 58 1.28 5.70 -5.20
C GLY A 58 2.71 5.60 -5.77
N ILE A 59 3.40 4.48 -5.58
CA ILE A 59 4.72 4.22 -6.14
C ILE A 59 4.65 4.17 -7.66
N SER A 60 3.64 3.51 -8.24
CA SER A 60 3.44 3.46 -9.68
C SER A 60 3.25 4.85 -10.29
N MET A 61 2.47 5.72 -9.63
CA MET A 61 2.32 7.13 -10.02
C MET A 61 3.65 7.90 -9.90
N GLY A 62 4.38 7.68 -8.82
CA GLY A 62 5.68 8.33 -8.59
C GLY A 62 6.72 7.95 -9.62
N LEU A 63 6.82 6.67 -9.99
CA LEU A 63 7.76 6.18 -11.01
C LEU A 63 7.49 6.78 -12.40
N ALA A 64 6.23 7.07 -12.71
CA ALA A 64 5.85 7.68 -13.99
C ALA A 64 5.80 9.21 -13.95
N PHE A 65 6.18 9.86 -12.85
CA PHE A 65 5.99 11.30 -12.66
C PHE A 65 6.57 12.14 -13.80
N TYR A 66 7.80 11.82 -14.22
CA TYR A 66 8.51 12.50 -15.31
C TYR A 66 8.25 11.87 -16.68
N GLY A 67 7.41 10.83 -16.76
CA GLY A 67 7.08 10.13 -18.00
C GLY A 67 6.08 10.90 -18.88
N THR A 68 5.93 10.40 -20.12
CA THR A 68 4.91 10.88 -21.05
C THR A 68 3.49 10.60 -20.52
N TRP A 69 2.50 11.31 -21.05
CA TRP A 69 1.09 11.10 -20.68
C TRP A 69 0.62 9.64 -20.81
N PHE A 70 1.09 8.91 -21.83
CA PHE A 70 0.77 7.51 -22.03
C PHE A 70 1.42 6.63 -20.95
N GLN A 71 2.69 6.87 -20.61
CA GLN A 71 3.37 6.17 -19.54
C GLN A 71 2.69 6.37 -18.18
N LYS A 72 2.28 7.60 -17.86
CA LYS A 72 1.54 7.89 -16.62
C LYS A 72 0.27 7.06 -16.49
N LYS A 73 -0.51 6.95 -17.57
CA LYS A 73 -1.73 6.12 -17.58
C LYS A 73 -1.42 4.63 -17.45
N PHE A 74 -0.40 4.16 -18.14
CA PHE A 74 -0.01 2.74 -18.11
C PHE A 74 0.46 2.33 -16.71
N TYR A 75 1.31 3.14 -16.07
CA TYR A 75 1.77 2.88 -14.71
C TYR A 75 0.65 2.96 -13.69
N LEU A 76 -0.25 3.95 -13.82
CA LEU A 76 -1.42 4.05 -12.95
C LEU A 76 -2.32 2.83 -13.06
N PHE A 77 -2.62 2.40 -14.29
CA PHE A 77 -3.42 1.21 -14.54
C PHE A 77 -2.76 -0.05 -13.96
N GLY A 78 -1.46 -0.23 -14.16
CA GLY A 78 -0.69 -1.33 -13.57
C GLY A 78 -0.71 -1.31 -12.04
N GLY A 79 -0.56 -0.14 -11.42
CA GLY A 79 -0.66 0.04 -9.97
C GLY A 79 -2.03 -0.34 -9.42
N ILE A 80 -3.10 0.11 -10.06
CA ILE A 80 -4.48 -0.23 -9.68
C ILE A 80 -4.73 -1.74 -9.86
N LEU A 81 -4.32 -2.33 -10.97
CA LEU A 81 -4.48 -3.76 -11.21
C LEU A 81 -3.74 -4.59 -10.14
N THR A 82 -2.52 -4.18 -9.77
CA THR A 82 -1.74 -4.82 -8.71
C THR A 82 -2.45 -4.70 -7.36
N ALA A 83 -2.99 -3.53 -7.02
CA ALA A 83 -3.74 -3.33 -5.79
C ALA A 83 -5.00 -4.21 -5.72
N ILE A 84 -5.75 -4.31 -6.81
CA ILE A 84 -6.93 -5.19 -6.92
C ILE A 84 -6.52 -6.65 -6.74
N ALA A 85 -5.46 -7.10 -7.42
CA ALA A 85 -4.96 -8.47 -7.32
C ALA A 85 -4.52 -8.82 -5.90
N LEU A 86 -3.77 -7.95 -5.23
CA LEU A 86 -3.35 -8.13 -3.84
C LEU A 86 -4.55 -8.25 -2.90
N HIS A 87 -5.56 -7.41 -3.09
CA HIS A 87 -6.77 -7.41 -2.28
C HIS A 87 -7.60 -8.68 -2.50
N ALA A 88 -7.78 -9.07 -3.75
CA ALA A 88 -8.52 -10.30 -4.10
C ALA A 88 -7.82 -11.57 -3.58
N LEU A 89 -6.49 -11.67 -3.73
CA LEU A 89 -5.70 -12.80 -3.23
C LEU A 89 -5.78 -12.90 -1.70
N PHE A 90 -5.62 -11.78 -1.00
CA PHE A 90 -5.71 -11.76 0.46
C PHE A 90 -7.08 -12.25 0.94
N ASN A 91 -8.16 -11.70 0.39
CA ASN A 91 -9.52 -12.10 0.75
C ASN A 91 -9.77 -13.58 0.42
N PHE A 92 -9.31 -14.05 -0.74
CA PHE A 92 -9.45 -15.45 -1.13
C PHE A 92 -8.75 -16.39 -0.14
N PHE A 93 -7.51 -16.08 0.26
CA PHE A 93 -6.77 -16.93 1.21
C PHE A 93 -7.36 -16.90 2.62
N ILE A 94 -7.84 -15.75 3.09
CA ILE A 94 -8.50 -15.66 4.40
C ILE A 94 -9.83 -16.45 4.41
N MET A 95 -10.64 -16.31 3.36
CA MET A 95 -11.96 -16.97 3.31
C MET A 95 -11.87 -18.48 3.13
N LYS A 96 -10.88 -18.97 2.37
CA LYS A 96 -10.76 -20.40 2.01
C LYS A 96 -10.37 -21.28 3.19
N ASN A 97 -9.70 -20.75 4.20
CA ASN A 97 -8.99 -21.57 5.20
C ASN A 97 -9.51 -21.39 6.65
N ASP A 98 -10.66 -20.78 6.87
CA ASP A 98 -11.23 -20.56 8.21
C ASP A 98 -10.19 -20.07 9.26
N GLY A 99 -9.20 -19.29 8.83
CA GLY A 99 -8.13 -18.77 9.67
C GLY A 99 -6.98 -19.76 9.99
N GLN A 100 -7.03 -21.00 9.51
CA GLN A 100 -5.99 -22.00 9.86
C GLN A 100 -4.63 -21.74 9.20
N ASN A 101 -4.57 -21.02 8.06
CA ASN A 101 -3.32 -20.68 7.37
C ASN A 101 -2.86 -19.23 7.63
N PHE A 102 -3.09 -18.76 8.83
CA PHE A 102 -2.70 -17.41 9.26
C PHE A 102 -1.23 -17.07 8.90
N PHE A 103 -0.29 -17.96 9.20
CA PHE A 103 1.12 -17.75 8.90
C PHE A 103 1.41 -17.59 7.41
N SER A 104 0.72 -18.31 6.55
CA SER A 104 0.89 -18.19 5.09
C SER A 104 0.38 -16.85 4.56
N VAL A 105 -0.77 -16.40 5.05
CA VAL A 105 -1.36 -15.11 4.66
C VAL A 105 -0.49 -13.95 5.13
N PHE A 106 -0.06 -13.98 6.38
CA PHE A 106 0.83 -12.95 6.92
C PHE A 106 2.22 -13.00 6.29
N GLY A 107 2.78 -14.19 6.03
CA GLY A 107 4.04 -14.36 5.31
C GLY A 107 3.98 -13.72 3.92
N PHE A 108 2.90 -13.95 3.17
CA PHE A 108 2.66 -13.32 1.89
C PHE A 108 2.62 -11.78 2.01
N LEU A 109 1.85 -11.24 2.97
CA LEU A 109 1.77 -9.80 3.20
C LEU A 109 3.13 -9.19 3.56
N TRP A 110 3.93 -9.87 4.38
CA TRP A 110 5.27 -9.40 4.73
C TRP A 110 6.20 -9.36 3.52
N ILE A 111 6.17 -10.37 2.65
CA ILE A 111 6.95 -10.36 1.40
C ILE A 111 6.57 -9.18 0.54
N VAL A 112 5.27 -8.95 0.34
CA VAL A 112 4.78 -7.80 -0.46
C VAL A 112 5.16 -6.47 0.20
N THR A 113 5.10 -6.38 1.53
CA THR A 113 5.52 -5.19 2.28
C THR A 113 7.00 -4.88 2.05
N ILE A 114 7.87 -5.89 2.12
CA ILE A 114 9.30 -5.73 1.86
C ILE A 114 9.54 -5.24 0.43
N ILE A 115 8.87 -5.84 -0.56
CA ILE A 115 8.96 -5.39 -1.97
C ILE A 115 8.52 -3.93 -2.08
N CYS A 116 7.42 -3.56 -1.42
CA CYS A 116 6.90 -2.19 -1.42
C CYS A 116 7.91 -1.20 -0.83
N ILE A 117 8.56 -1.54 0.28
CA ILE A 117 9.61 -0.72 0.91
C ILE A 117 10.81 -0.55 -0.03
N LEU A 118 11.25 -1.62 -0.68
CA LEU A 118 12.36 -1.56 -1.64
C LEU A 118 12.03 -0.68 -2.86
N LEU A 119 10.81 -0.76 -3.37
CA LEU A 119 10.34 0.08 -4.47
C LEU A 119 10.22 1.55 -4.04
N PHE A 120 9.75 1.81 -2.83
CA PHE A 120 9.69 3.15 -2.26
C PHE A 120 11.08 3.75 -2.10
N GLU A 121 12.04 2.98 -1.59
CA GLU A 121 13.44 3.41 -1.48
C GLU A 121 14.05 3.71 -2.85
N LYS A 122 13.77 2.88 -3.86
CA LYS A 122 14.17 3.17 -5.24
C LYS A 122 13.59 4.50 -5.73
N LEU A 123 12.30 4.74 -5.50
CA LEU A 123 11.63 5.98 -5.88
C LEU A 123 12.25 7.19 -5.18
N ARG A 124 12.59 7.07 -3.89
CA ARG A 124 13.24 8.11 -3.10
C ARG A 124 14.60 8.49 -3.71
N ARG A 125 15.44 7.51 -3.98
CA ARG A 125 16.77 7.74 -4.59
C ARG A 125 16.68 8.39 -5.97
N MET A 126 15.71 8.00 -6.78
CA MET A 126 15.47 8.65 -8.08
C MET A 126 15.07 10.12 -7.91
N SER A 127 14.23 10.44 -6.93
CA SER A 127 13.80 11.81 -6.65
C SER A 127 14.97 12.69 -6.17
N GLU A 128 15.81 12.18 -5.28
CA GLU A 128 17.00 12.88 -4.79
C GLU A 128 18.01 13.17 -5.91
N ALA A 129 18.30 12.18 -6.77
CA ALA A 129 19.22 12.35 -7.90
C ALA A 129 18.77 13.47 -8.86
N LEU A 130 17.46 13.56 -9.14
CA LEU A 130 16.91 14.60 -10.02
C LEU A 130 16.95 15.99 -9.37
N THR A 131 16.85 16.08 -8.05
CA THR A 131 16.95 17.35 -7.32
C THR A 131 18.39 17.89 -7.37
N HIS A 132 19.40 17.04 -7.23
CA HIS A 132 20.79 17.44 -7.30
C HIS A 132 21.20 17.96 -8.70
N VAL A 133 20.71 17.34 -9.76
CA VAL A 133 20.99 17.77 -11.15
C VAL A 133 20.43 19.16 -11.44
N ASN A 134 19.28 19.53 -10.84
CA ASN A 134 18.65 20.82 -11.07
C ASN A 134 19.20 21.98 -10.21
N VAL A 135 20.12 21.70 -9.28
CA VAL A 135 20.69 22.70 -8.35
C VAL A 135 22.16 23.00 -8.68
N GLU A 136 22.78 22.38 -9.68
CA GLU A 136 24.11 22.80 -10.12
C GLU A 136 24.10 24.27 -10.56
N PRO A 137 24.93 25.12 -9.93
CA PRO A 137 24.99 26.53 -10.29
C PRO A 137 25.45 26.67 -11.74
N ILE A 138 24.75 27.48 -12.52
CA ILE A 138 25.24 27.89 -13.85
C ILE A 138 26.57 28.61 -13.61
N GLU A 139 27.66 27.99 -14.02
CA GLU A 139 28.98 28.63 -13.97
C GLU A 139 28.92 29.94 -14.77
N PRO A 140 29.30 31.09 -14.21
CA PRO A 140 29.28 32.33 -14.94
C PRO A 140 30.23 32.23 -16.12
N LEU A 141 29.73 32.60 -17.31
CA LEU A 141 30.51 32.63 -18.54
C LEU A 141 31.83 33.42 -18.31
N PRO A 142 32.97 32.92 -18.73
CA PRO A 142 34.25 33.67 -18.64
C PRO A 142 34.16 34.97 -19.45
N ASN A 143 34.56 36.08 -18.81
CA ASN A 143 34.62 37.42 -19.41
C ASN A 143 35.63 37.48 -20.55
#